data_571f8caed6ccba29f738a5e1dd1dd25e
#
_entry.id   571f8caed6ccba29f738a5e1dd1dd25e
#
_cell.length_a   1.000
_cell.length_b   1.000
_cell.length_c   1.000
_cell.angle_alpha   90.00
_cell.angle_beta   90.00
_cell.angle_gamma   90.00
#
_symmetry.space_group_name_H-M   'P 1'
#
loop_
_entity.id
_entity.type
_entity.pdbx_description
1 polymer ?
#
loop_
_entity_poly.entity_id
_entity_poly.type
_entity_poly.pdbx_seq_one_letter_code
_entity_poly.pdbx_strand_id
1 'polypeptide(L)'
;MIALALGLLIGGEREFRGHPAGLRTMALISAGSCMFTGLGLIPEFPQNVDPTRIAAQIVTGVGFLGAGSILRQGELVRGLTTAASIWVAASLGMAVGFGYYWLAVFVTVLVVVVLVSLKPFEERFFRNRAHRRETDVQPDELPQ
;
A
#
# COMPACT_ATOMS: atom_id res chain seq x y z
N MET A 1 -18.04 7.92 -2.71
CA MET A 1 -18.41 6.89 -1.71
C MET A 1 -17.65 5.57 -1.95
N ILE A 2 -17.67 4.97 -3.17
CA ILE A 2 -17.02 3.68 -3.47
C ILE A 2 -15.51 3.73 -3.13
N ALA A 3 -14.76 4.71 -3.61
CA ALA A 3 -13.32 4.85 -3.35
C ALA A 3 -13.00 4.87 -1.83
N LEU A 4 -13.80 5.61 -1.07
CA LEU A 4 -13.65 5.67 0.39
C LEU A 4 -13.87 4.30 1.03
N ALA A 5 -14.92 3.55 0.60
CA ALA A 5 -15.20 2.21 1.11
C ALA A 5 -14.07 1.21 0.79
N LEU A 6 -13.52 1.26 -0.44
CA LEU A 6 -12.39 0.39 -0.82
C LEU A 6 -11.12 0.72 -0.01
N GLY A 7 -10.84 2.02 0.22
CA GLY A 7 -9.77 2.45 1.10
C GLY A 7 -9.95 2.00 2.54
N LEU A 8 -11.20 2.04 3.07
CA LEU A 8 -11.52 1.53 4.40
C LEU A 8 -11.29 0.03 4.53
N LEU A 9 -11.58 -0.77 3.50
CA LEU A 9 -11.35 -2.22 3.53
C LEU A 9 -9.86 -2.55 3.68
N ILE A 10 -8.99 -1.92 2.89
CA ILE A 10 -7.54 -2.11 3.02
C ILE A 10 -7.05 -1.55 4.36
N GLY A 11 -7.50 -0.34 4.73
CA GLY A 11 -7.10 0.31 5.97
C GLY A 11 -7.53 -0.47 7.21
N GLY A 12 -8.68 -1.12 7.18
CA GLY A 12 -9.19 -1.96 8.26
C GLY A 12 -8.29 -3.16 8.52
N GLU A 13 -7.87 -3.86 7.48
CA GLU A 13 -6.90 -4.95 7.61
C GLU A 13 -5.58 -4.46 8.22
N ARG A 14 -5.10 -3.29 7.75
CA ARG A 14 -3.84 -2.70 8.23
C ARG A 14 -3.93 -2.29 9.69
N GLU A 15 -5.01 -1.64 10.10
CA GLU A 15 -5.24 -1.19 11.48
C GLU A 15 -5.43 -2.37 12.44
N PHE A 16 -6.20 -3.39 12.02
CA PHE A 16 -6.40 -4.62 12.81
C PHE A 16 -5.08 -5.34 13.13
N ARG A 17 -4.09 -5.21 12.23
CA ARG A 17 -2.75 -5.78 12.40
C ARG A 17 -1.72 -4.83 13.03
N GLY A 18 -2.14 -3.66 13.51
CA GLY A 18 -1.28 -2.69 14.19
C GLY A 18 -0.29 -1.97 13.29
N HIS A 19 -0.59 -1.80 12.01
CA HIS A 19 0.27 -1.07 11.08
C HIS A 19 -0.03 0.44 11.11
N PRO A 20 0.97 1.33 10.91
CA PRO A 20 0.81 2.78 11.13
C PRO A 20 -0.15 3.47 10.15
N ALA A 21 -0.30 2.99 8.92
CA ALA A 21 -1.26 3.52 7.95
C ALA A 21 -2.54 2.65 7.95
N GLY A 22 -3.52 3.04 8.76
CA GLY A 22 -4.78 2.33 8.99
C GLY A 22 -5.98 2.92 8.22
N LEU A 23 -7.17 2.75 8.79
CA LEU A 23 -8.48 3.08 8.22
C LEU A 23 -8.53 4.50 7.65
N ARG A 24 -8.20 5.51 8.46
CA ARG A 24 -8.30 6.92 8.07
C ARG A 24 -7.37 7.24 6.91
N THR A 25 -6.11 6.79 7.01
CA THR A 25 -5.09 7.07 6.00
C THR A 25 -5.45 6.49 4.64
N MET A 26 -5.81 5.21 4.58
CA MET A 26 -6.14 4.54 3.32
C MET A 26 -7.43 5.09 2.70
N ALA A 27 -8.46 5.37 3.52
CA ALA A 27 -9.71 5.97 3.06
C ALA A 27 -9.51 7.36 2.45
N LEU A 28 -8.73 8.23 3.11
CA LEU A 28 -8.46 9.59 2.65
C LEU A 28 -7.62 9.59 1.37
N ILE A 29 -6.61 8.73 1.27
CA ILE A 29 -5.79 8.61 0.05
C ILE A 29 -6.65 8.16 -1.13
N SER A 30 -7.47 7.11 -0.96
CA SER A 30 -8.33 6.60 -2.02
C SER A 30 -9.40 7.64 -2.43
N ALA A 31 -10.06 8.27 -1.46
CA ALA A 31 -11.07 9.30 -1.74
C ALA A 31 -10.46 10.54 -2.43
N GLY A 32 -9.31 11.02 -1.95
CA GLY A 32 -8.60 12.16 -2.54
C GLY A 32 -8.14 11.88 -3.98
N SER A 33 -7.56 10.70 -4.22
CA SER A 33 -7.16 10.29 -5.58
C SER A 33 -8.36 10.21 -6.53
N CYS A 34 -9.49 9.68 -6.06
CA CYS A 34 -10.74 9.62 -6.82
C CYS A 34 -11.25 11.03 -7.17
N MET A 35 -11.24 11.94 -6.21
CA MET A 35 -11.67 13.32 -6.40
C MET A 35 -10.79 14.05 -7.42
N PHE A 36 -9.46 13.99 -7.28
CA PHE A 36 -8.55 14.64 -8.23
C PHE A 36 -8.69 14.08 -9.64
N THR A 37 -8.84 12.75 -9.77
CA THR A 37 -9.07 12.10 -11.07
C THR A 37 -10.39 12.56 -11.68
N GLY A 38 -11.47 12.60 -10.90
CA GLY A 38 -12.78 13.05 -11.35
C GLY A 38 -12.78 14.52 -11.79
N LEU A 39 -12.08 15.40 -11.07
CA LEU A 39 -11.92 16.80 -11.44
C LEU A 39 -11.22 16.95 -12.80
N GLY A 40 -10.24 16.09 -13.11
CA GLY A 40 -9.55 16.09 -14.40
C GLY A 40 -10.41 15.65 -15.59
N LEU A 41 -11.60 15.11 -15.34
CA LEU A 41 -12.55 14.66 -16.37
C LEU A 41 -13.70 15.64 -16.61
N ILE A 42 -13.71 16.79 -15.91
CA ILE A 42 -14.79 17.78 -16.05
C ILE A 42 -14.72 18.42 -17.45
N PRO A 43 -15.82 18.41 -18.22
CA PRO A 43 -15.83 18.91 -19.61
C PRO A 43 -15.55 20.41 -19.80
N GLU A 44 -15.72 21.20 -18.72
CA GLU A 44 -15.46 22.65 -18.72
C GLU A 44 -13.97 23.01 -18.81
N PHE A 45 -13.07 22.05 -18.56
CA PHE A 45 -11.65 22.27 -18.83
C PHE A 45 -11.38 22.25 -20.34
N PRO A 46 -10.42 23.07 -20.84
CA PRO A 46 -10.07 23.06 -22.26
C PRO A 46 -9.79 21.64 -22.75
N GLN A 47 -10.39 21.26 -23.88
CA GLN A 47 -10.30 19.89 -24.43
C GLN A 47 -8.88 19.43 -24.79
N ASN A 48 -7.89 20.31 -24.70
CA ASN A 48 -6.48 20.02 -24.93
C ASN A 48 -5.72 19.58 -23.67
N VAL A 49 -6.40 19.43 -22.52
CA VAL A 49 -5.75 18.97 -21.27
C VAL A 49 -5.84 17.45 -21.21
N ASP A 50 -4.68 16.82 -21.24
CA ASP A 50 -4.56 15.36 -21.08
C ASP A 50 -4.95 14.95 -19.65
N PRO A 51 -6.04 14.18 -19.44
CA PRO A 51 -6.47 13.76 -18.11
C PRO A 51 -5.47 12.86 -17.40
N THR A 52 -4.56 12.22 -18.14
CA THR A 52 -3.51 11.38 -17.56
C THR A 52 -2.45 12.18 -16.80
N ARG A 53 -2.34 13.48 -17.05
CA ARG A 53 -1.41 14.36 -16.32
C ARG A 53 -1.73 14.44 -14.83
N ILE A 54 -3.02 14.51 -14.46
CA ILE A 54 -3.44 14.50 -13.05
C ILE A 54 -3.11 13.15 -12.43
N ALA A 55 -3.41 12.05 -13.12
CA ALA A 55 -3.05 10.71 -12.66
C ALA A 55 -1.55 10.55 -12.42
N ALA A 56 -0.70 11.06 -13.33
CA ALA A 56 0.76 11.05 -13.17
C ALA A 56 1.21 11.83 -11.93
N GLN A 57 0.59 12.99 -11.64
CA GLN A 57 0.89 13.77 -10.43
C GLN A 57 0.41 13.08 -9.14
N ILE A 58 -0.73 12.37 -9.18
CA ILE A 58 -1.19 11.56 -8.04
C ILE A 58 -0.14 10.48 -7.73
N VAL A 59 0.34 9.74 -8.75
CA VAL A 59 1.36 8.69 -8.59
C VAL A 59 2.63 9.24 -7.95
N THR A 60 3.09 10.41 -8.42
CA THR A 60 4.28 11.09 -7.87
C THR A 60 4.04 11.55 -6.43
N GLY A 61 2.93 12.22 -6.15
CA GLY A 61 2.61 12.77 -4.83
C GLY A 61 2.41 11.69 -3.77
N VAL A 62 1.77 10.59 -4.14
CA VAL A 62 1.60 9.43 -3.24
C VAL A 62 2.94 8.73 -2.96
N GLY A 63 3.89 8.78 -3.90
CA GLY A 63 5.26 8.32 -3.67
C GLY A 63 5.92 9.01 -2.49
N PHE A 64 5.67 10.30 -2.27
CA PHE A 64 6.15 11.05 -1.10
C PHE A 64 5.55 10.53 0.23
N LEU A 65 4.25 10.27 0.27
CA LEU A 65 3.59 9.68 1.45
C LEU A 65 4.10 8.26 1.72
N GLY A 66 4.27 7.46 0.66
CA GLY A 66 4.85 6.13 0.74
C GLY A 66 6.27 6.15 1.31
N ALA A 67 7.12 7.01 0.79
CA ALA A 67 8.50 7.18 1.27
C ALA A 67 8.53 7.62 2.74
N GLY A 68 7.63 8.52 3.16
CA GLY A 68 7.48 8.96 4.55
C GLY A 68 7.10 7.84 5.53
N SER A 69 6.54 6.74 5.03
CA SER A 69 6.20 5.56 5.84
C SER A 69 7.34 4.55 6.00
N ILE A 70 8.44 4.72 5.26
CA ILE A 70 9.60 3.83 5.30
C ILE A 70 10.61 4.35 6.33
N LEU A 71 10.90 3.54 7.34
CA LEU A 71 11.85 3.86 8.40
C LEU A 71 13.07 2.93 8.30
N ARG A 72 14.26 3.53 8.29
CA ARG A 72 15.53 2.80 8.33
C ARG A 72 16.18 2.99 9.70
N GLN A 73 16.46 1.87 10.37
CA GLN A 73 17.18 1.83 11.65
C GLN A 73 18.38 0.89 11.48
N GLY A 74 19.55 1.46 11.19
CA GLY A 74 20.74 0.68 10.83
C GLY A 74 20.52 -0.13 9.55
N GLU A 75 20.65 -1.45 9.63
CA GLU A 75 20.41 -2.37 8.50
C GLU A 75 18.94 -2.76 8.35
N LEU A 76 18.10 -2.47 9.35
CA LEU A 76 16.69 -2.84 9.35
C LEU A 76 15.84 -1.78 8.64
N VAL A 77 15.10 -2.20 7.60
CA VAL A 77 14.13 -1.36 6.89
C VAL A 77 12.71 -1.83 7.22
N ARG A 78 11.87 -0.92 7.69
CA ARG A 78 10.45 -1.16 8.01
C ARG A 78 9.55 -0.27 7.18
N GLY A 79 8.28 -0.67 7.02
CA GLY A 79 7.26 0.15 6.36
C GLY A 79 7.12 -0.06 4.85
N LEU A 80 7.90 -0.95 4.21
CA LEU A 80 7.81 -1.20 2.76
C LEU A 80 6.41 -1.65 2.33
N THR A 81 5.79 -2.59 3.05
CA THR A 81 4.42 -3.04 2.77
C THR A 81 3.40 -1.92 3.00
N THR A 82 3.64 -1.06 3.99
CA THR A 82 2.81 0.13 4.25
C THR A 82 2.89 1.11 3.08
N ALA A 83 4.08 1.42 2.59
CA ALA A 83 4.29 2.26 1.42
C ALA A 83 3.58 1.70 0.18
N ALA A 84 3.72 0.40 -0.08
CA ALA A 84 3.03 -0.28 -1.17
C ALA A 84 1.50 -0.21 -1.02
N SER A 85 0.97 -0.40 0.19
CA SER A 85 -0.48 -0.31 0.46
C SER A 85 -1.02 1.12 0.24
N ILE A 86 -0.27 2.15 0.60
CA ILE A 86 -0.59 3.57 0.34
C ILE A 86 -0.69 3.80 -1.17
N TRP A 87 0.27 3.29 -1.94
CA TRP A 87 0.31 3.42 -3.39
C TRP A 87 -0.87 2.72 -4.07
N VAL A 88 -1.22 1.51 -3.60
CA VAL A 88 -2.40 0.76 -4.07
C VAL A 88 -3.70 1.50 -3.71
N ALA A 89 -3.85 2.03 -2.49
CA ALA A 89 -5.04 2.80 -2.12
C ALA A 89 -5.28 3.99 -3.04
N ALA A 90 -4.23 4.70 -3.46
CA ALA A 90 -4.33 5.78 -4.43
C ALA A 90 -4.76 5.27 -5.82
N SER A 91 -4.21 4.15 -6.28
CA SER A 91 -4.56 3.57 -7.58
C SER A 91 -6.03 3.13 -7.64
N LEU A 92 -6.58 2.59 -6.53
CA LEU A 92 -8.00 2.27 -6.42
C LEU A 92 -8.88 3.52 -6.51
N GLY A 93 -8.47 4.60 -5.85
CA GLY A 93 -9.13 5.90 -5.96
C GLY A 93 -9.15 6.41 -7.40
N MET A 94 -8.02 6.35 -8.09
CA MET A 94 -7.93 6.72 -9.52
C MET A 94 -8.83 5.84 -10.39
N ALA A 95 -8.82 4.53 -10.20
CA ALA A 95 -9.66 3.61 -10.96
C ALA A 95 -11.15 3.94 -10.80
N VAL A 96 -11.60 4.23 -9.57
CA VAL A 96 -12.97 4.68 -9.29
C VAL A 96 -13.24 6.04 -9.95
N GLY A 97 -12.29 6.97 -9.90
CA GLY A 97 -12.38 8.29 -10.54
C GLY A 97 -12.55 8.21 -12.06
N PHE A 98 -11.90 7.26 -12.71
CA PHE A 98 -12.06 6.97 -14.14
C PHE A 98 -13.28 6.11 -14.48
N GLY A 99 -14.09 5.69 -13.47
CA GLY A 99 -15.27 4.85 -13.68
C GLY A 99 -15.01 3.34 -13.76
N TYR A 100 -13.79 2.88 -13.53
CA TYR A 100 -13.42 1.45 -13.55
C TYR A 100 -13.75 0.76 -12.21
N TYR A 101 -15.04 0.77 -11.82
CA TYR A 101 -15.50 0.27 -10.52
C TYR A 101 -15.21 -1.21 -10.29
N TRP A 102 -15.48 -2.07 -11.29
CA TRP A 102 -15.26 -3.51 -11.18
C TRP A 102 -13.78 -3.86 -11.02
N LEU A 103 -12.92 -3.16 -11.76
CA LEU A 103 -11.46 -3.32 -11.62
C LEU A 103 -11.01 -2.94 -10.20
N ALA A 104 -11.50 -1.81 -9.69
CA ALA A 104 -11.16 -1.35 -8.34
C ALA A 104 -11.60 -2.36 -7.27
N VAL A 105 -12.82 -2.90 -7.37
CA VAL A 105 -13.32 -3.94 -6.44
C VAL A 105 -12.48 -5.20 -6.54
N PHE A 106 -12.24 -5.70 -7.75
CA PHE A 106 -11.43 -6.92 -7.97
C PHE A 106 -10.02 -6.78 -7.38
N VAL A 107 -9.33 -5.66 -7.67
CA VAL A 107 -8.00 -5.41 -7.14
C VAL A 107 -8.01 -5.26 -5.62
N THR A 108 -9.04 -4.63 -5.03
CA THR A 108 -9.18 -4.52 -3.57
C THR A 108 -9.25 -5.90 -2.93
N VAL A 109 -10.08 -6.80 -3.46
CA VAL A 109 -10.21 -8.18 -2.94
C VAL A 109 -8.86 -8.91 -3.04
N LEU A 110 -8.20 -8.82 -4.19
CA LEU A 110 -6.90 -9.44 -4.40
C LEU A 110 -5.85 -8.92 -3.41
N VAL A 111 -5.79 -7.61 -3.19
CA VAL A 111 -4.84 -6.99 -2.26
C VAL A 111 -5.12 -7.40 -0.82
N VAL A 112 -6.38 -7.42 -0.38
CA VAL A 112 -6.75 -7.90 0.96
C VAL A 112 -6.35 -9.37 1.14
N VAL A 113 -6.61 -10.22 0.13
CA VAL A 113 -6.18 -11.62 0.15
C VAL A 113 -4.66 -11.72 0.29
N VAL A 114 -3.88 -10.95 -0.48
CA VAL A 114 -2.43 -10.92 -0.39
C VAL A 114 -1.96 -10.50 1.01
N LEU A 115 -2.51 -9.41 1.54
CA LEU A 115 -2.14 -8.90 2.87
C LEU A 115 -2.47 -9.90 3.99
N VAL A 116 -3.56 -10.65 3.85
CA VAL A 116 -3.99 -11.64 4.85
C VAL A 116 -3.21 -12.94 4.73
N SER A 117 -3.01 -13.46 3.52
CA SER A 117 -2.51 -14.82 3.28
C SER A 117 -0.99 -14.94 3.29
N LEU A 118 -0.25 -13.90 2.85
CA LEU A 118 1.21 -14.01 2.76
C LEU A 118 1.93 -13.95 4.11
N LYS A 119 1.40 -13.24 5.10
CA LYS A 119 2.03 -13.12 6.42
C LYS A 119 2.26 -14.47 7.12
N PRO A 120 1.27 -15.37 7.25
CA PRO A 120 1.50 -16.68 7.88
C PRO A 120 2.44 -17.57 7.05
N PHE A 121 2.47 -17.39 5.74
CA PHE A 121 3.40 -18.11 4.88
C PHE A 121 4.85 -17.64 5.07
N GLU A 122 5.05 -16.32 5.17
CA GLU A 122 6.34 -15.68 5.42
C GLU A 122 6.91 -16.08 6.78
N GLU A 123 6.12 -16.02 7.85
CA GLU A 123 6.51 -16.46 9.18
C GLU A 123 6.88 -17.95 9.24
N ARG A 124 6.15 -18.80 8.52
CA ARG A 124 6.40 -20.25 8.50
C ARG A 124 7.66 -20.63 7.72
N PHE A 125 7.95 -19.88 6.65
CA PHE A 125 9.09 -20.19 5.76
C PHE A 125 10.40 -19.58 6.26
N PHE A 126 10.38 -18.37 6.84
CA PHE A 126 11.57 -17.67 7.29
C PHE A 126 11.99 -18.05 8.72
N ARG A 127 11.08 -18.46 9.60
CA ARG A 127 11.41 -18.97 10.95
C ARG A 127 12.29 -20.21 10.88
N ASN A 128 12.10 -21.06 9.89
CA ASN A 128 12.96 -22.23 9.68
C ASN A 128 14.40 -21.89 9.24
N ARG A 129 14.61 -20.69 8.66
CA ARG A 129 15.97 -20.25 8.26
C ARG A 129 16.73 -19.59 9.41
N ALA A 130 16.06 -18.89 10.32
CA ALA A 130 16.69 -18.29 11.49
C ALA A 130 17.22 -19.38 12.44
N HIS A 131 16.44 -20.42 12.69
CA HIS A 131 16.86 -21.56 13.54
C HIS A 131 18.06 -22.34 12.97
N ARG A 132 18.20 -22.42 11.64
CA ARG A 132 19.37 -23.05 11.01
C ARG A 132 20.66 -22.23 11.18
N ARG A 133 20.60 -20.91 11.23
CA ARG A 133 21.78 -20.07 11.44
C ARG A 133 22.29 -20.12 12.88
N GLU A 134 21.42 -20.29 13.86
CA GLU A 134 21.83 -20.44 15.27
C GLU A 134 22.46 -21.79 15.57
N THR A 135 22.12 -22.86 14.83
CA THR A 135 22.73 -24.17 14.98
C THR A 135 24.07 -24.35 14.26
N ASP A 136 24.36 -23.48 13.27
CA ASP A 136 25.64 -23.53 12.52
C ASP A 136 26.75 -22.66 13.14
N VAL A 137 26.47 -21.89 14.20
CA VAL A 137 27.48 -21.21 15.01
C VAL A 137 27.98 -22.23 16.04
N GLN A 138 29.07 -22.93 15.71
CA GLN A 138 29.72 -23.86 16.62
C GLN A 138 30.25 -23.14 17.89
N PRO A 139 30.15 -23.75 19.09
CA PRO A 139 30.56 -23.14 20.36
C PRO A 139 32.07 -23.01 20.57
N ASP A 140 32.89 -23.36 19.60
CA ASP A 140 34.34 -23.55 19.77
C ASP A 140 35.22 -22.32 19.53
N GLU A 141 34.63 -21.14 19.27
CA GLU A 141 35.40 -19.90 19.05
C GLU A 141 35.21 -18.87 20.18
N LEU A 142 35.16 -19.28 21.44
CA LEU A 142 35.33 -18.32 22.53
C LEU A 142 36.85 -18.22 22.85
N PRO A 143 37.49 -17.03 22.60
CA PRO A 143 38.86 -16.81 23.03
C PRO A 143 38.92 -16.81 24.56
N GLN A 144 39.90 -17.57 25.10
CA GLN A 144 40.23 -17.61 26.51
C GLN A 144 40.84 -16.29 26.98
#